data_74103a82f76a29b978be725fce2428cb
#
_entry.id   74103a82f76a29b978be725fce2428cb
#
_cell.length_a   1.000
_cell.length_b   1.000
_cell.length_c   1.000
_cell.angle_alpha   90.00
_cell.angle_beta   90.00
_cell.angle_gamma   90.00
#
_symmetry.space_group_name_H-M   'P 1'
#
loop_
_entity.id
_entity.type
_entity.pdbx_description
1 polymer ?
#
loop_
_entity_poly.entity_id
_entity_poly.type
_entity_poly.pdbx_seq_one_letter_code
_entity_poly.pdbx_strand_id
1 'polypeptide(L)'
;MKENGYMTVYLALTLGVLISLCLALTEGCRYGGIRLETECVMDIGMDSLLAEYHRELFRQYNLFAIDCSYGTAAGTTKATEQRLLEYMNHNFSLKDIFLDKILYRDFFALKAEEAEMTKAVFLTDAEGEVFRRMAVNALEDDIGVGI
;
A
#
# COMPACT_ATOMS: atom_id res chain seq x y z
N MET A 1 -11.36 -48.20 41.57
CA MET A 1 -11.53 -47.72 40.18
C MET A 1 -12.03 -46.27 40.09
N LYS A 2 -11.76 -45.38 41.05
CA LYS A 2 -12.18 -43.95 40.96
C LYS A 2 -11.05 -42.98 40.56
N GLU A 3 -9.80 -43.44 40.49
CA GLU A 3 -8.65 -42.56 40.25
C GLU A 3 -8.37 -42.29 38.77
N ASN A 4 -8.78 -43.19 37.87
CA ASN A 4 -8.51 -43.03 36.43
C ASN A 4 -9.36 -41.92 35.76
N GLY A 5 -10.53 -41.58 36.31
CA GLY A 5 -11.39 -40.52 35.80
C GLY A 5 -10.82 -39.10 36.04
N TYR A 6 -10.10 -38.91 37.12
CA TYR A 6 -9.51 -37.63 37.46
C TYR A 6 -8.35 -37.26 36.53
N MET A 7 -7.52 -38.27 36.22
CA MET A 7 -6.41 -38.09 35.29
C MET A 7 -6.85 -37.76 33.85
N THR A 8 -7.93 -38.37 33.38
CA THR A 8 -8.48 -38.07 32.06
C THR A 8 -9.05 -36.67 31.96
N VAL A 9 -9.74 -36.19 32.99
CA VAL A 9 -10.27 -34.81 33.05
C VAL A 9 -9.12 -33.79 33.09
N TYR A 10 -8.10 -34.04 33.92
CA TYR A 10 -6.92 -33.19 33.98
C TYR A 10 -6.19 -33.11 32.63
N LEU A 11 -5.98 -34.26 31.98
CA LEU A 11 -5.33 -34.33 30.68
C LEU A 11 -6.14 -33.59 29.59
N ALA A 12 -7.46 -33.73 29.59
CA ALA A 12 -8.36 -33.03 28.67
C ALA A 12 -8.32 -31.51 28.85
N LEU A 13 -8.29 -31.04 30.11
CA LEU A 13 -8.18 -29.61 30.41
C LEU A 13 -6.83 -29.02 29.96
N THR A 14 -5.73 -29.70 30.29
CA THR A 14 -4.39 -29.24 29.87
C THR A 14 -4.23 -29.22 28.34
N LEU A 15 -4.74 -30.26 27.66
CA LEU A 15 -4.73 -30.31 26.19
C LEU A 15 -5.59 -29.20 25.60
N GLY A 16 -6.76 -28.89 26.17
CA GLY A 16 -7.60 -27.79 25.73
C GLY A 16 -6.91 -26.44 25.85
N VAL A 17 -6.20 -26.19 26.95
CA VAL A 17 -5.41 -24.94 27.11
C VAL A 17 -4.28 -24.87 26.11
N LEU A 18 -3.56 -25.96 25.85
CA LEU A 18 -2.48 -25.99 24.86
C LEU A 18 -2.99 -25.72 23.44
N ILE A 19 -4.10 -26.34 23.05
CA ILE A 19 -4.71 -26.12 21.74
C ILE A 19 -5.16 -24.66 21.60
N SER A 20 -5.82 -24.09 22.61
CA SER A 20 -6.26 -22.69 22.56
C SER A 20 -5.09 -21.71 22.46
N LEU A 21 -3.98 -21.99 23.15
CA LEU A 21 -2.76 -21.21 23.03
C LEU A 21 -2.15 -21.29 21.61
N CYS A 22 -2.07 -22.49 21.04
CA CYS A 22 -1.57 -22.67 19.66
C CYS A 22 -2.44 -21.92 18.64
N LEU A 23 -3.78 -21.97 18.78
CA LEU A 23 -4.69 -21.25 17.92
C LEU A 23 -4.52 -19.73 18.04
N ALA A 24 -4.37 -19.22 19.26
CA ALA A 24 -4.14 -17.78 19.50
C ALA A 24 -2.81 -17.30 18.87
N LEU A 25 -1.74 -18.09 18.99
CA LEU A 25 -0.45 -17.78 18.35
C LEU A 25 -0.55 -17.81 16.84
N THR A 26 -1.24 -18.79 16.27
CA THR A 26 -1.44 -18.90 14.81
C THR A 26 -2.20 -17.70 14.27
N GLU A 27 -3.26 -17.27 14.97
CA GLU A 27 -4.03 -16.08 14.56
C GLU A 27 -3.21 -14.81 14.70
N GLY A 28 -2.40 -14.65 15.74
CA GLY A 28 -1.47 -13.53 15.89
C GLY A 28 -0.45 -13.46 14.76
N CYS A 29 0.14 -14.59 14.35
CA CYS A 29 1.05 -14.66 13.21
C CYS A 29 0.35 -14.29 11.90
N ARG A 30 -0.89 -14.73 11.71
CA ARG A 30 -1.70 -14.40 10.53
C ARG A 30 -1.96 -12.90 10.44
N TYR A 31 -2.36 -12.24 11.52
CA TYR A 31 -2.54 -10.79 11.56
C TYR A 31 -1.24 -10.03 11.22
N GLY A 32 -0.13 -10.45 11.81
CA GLY A 32 1.18 -9.87 11.51
C GLY A 32 1.57 -10.00 10.03
N GLY A 33 1.30 -11.18 9.44
CA GLY A 33 1.55 -11.43 8.02
C GLY A 33 0.69 -10.56 7.10
N ILE A 34 -0.61 -10.48 7.35
CA ILE A 34 -1.54 -9.63 6.57
C ILE A 34 -1.10 -8.16 6.62
N ARG A 35 -0.76 -7.67 7.80
CA ARG A 35 -0.32 -6.28 7.97
C ARG A 35 0.94 -5.99 7.17
N LEU A 36 1.96 -6.86 7.30
CA LEU A 36 3.22 -6.70 6.58
C LEU A 36 3.02 -6.72 5.06
N GLU A 37 2.23 -7.67 4.55
CA GLU A 37 1.94 -7.76 3.12
C GLU A 37 1.20 -6.52 2.61
N THR A 38 0.21 -6.03 3.38
CA THR A 38 -0.53 -4.80 3.03
C THR A 38 0.39 -3.57 3.01
N GLU A 39 1.26 -3.41 4.02
CA GLU A 39 2.23 -2.32 4.08
C GLU A 39 3.19 -2.37 2.87
N CYS A 40 3.76 -3.54 2.56
CA CYS A 40 4.65 -3.71 1.41
C CYS A 40 3.96 -3.42 0.07
N VAL A 41 2.74 -3.93 -0.14
CA VAL A 41 2.00 -3.70 -1.39
C VAL A 41 1.59 -2.24 -1.53
N MET A 42 1.23 -1.58 -0.41
CA MET A 42 0.92 -0.15 -0.41
C MET A 42 2.14 0.68 -0.81
N ASP A 43 3.31 0.41 -0.23
CA ASP A 43 4.55 1.10 -0.55
C ASP A 43 4.92 0.92 -2.03
N ILE A 44 4.89 -0.30 -2.55
CA ILE A 44 5.16 -0.58 -3.97
C ILE A 44 4.15 0.11 -4.87
N GLY A 45 2.87 0.10 -4.50
CA GLY A 45 1.80 0.78 -5.24
C GLY A 45 2.01 2.29 -5.31
N MET A 46 2.37 2.91 -4.18
CA MET A 46 2.68 4.33 -4.10
C MET A 46 3.93 4.70 -4.88
N ASP A 47 5.00 3.93 -4.76
CA ASP A 47 6.24 4.14 -5.53
C ASP A 47 5.99 4.02 -7.04
N SER A 48 5.17 3.06 -7.46
CA SER A 48 4.78 2.88 -8.85
C SER A 48 3.99 4.07 -9.38
N LEU A 49 3.05 4.58 -8.58
CA LEU A 49 2.26 5.76 -8.90
C LEU A 49 3.15 7.02 -8.99
N LEU A 50 4.06 7.21 -8.02
CA LEU A 50 4.99 8.33 -8.01
C LEU A 50 6.00 8.27 -9.16
N ALA A 51 6.32 7.09 -9.68
CA ALA A 51 7.19 6.92 -10.84
C ALA A 51 6.54 7.42 -12.16
N GLU A 52 5.22 7.60 -12.20
CA GLU A 52 4.48 8.20 -13.31
C GLU A 52 4.54 9.75 -13.32
N TYR A 53 5.52 10.36 -12.66
CA TYR A 53 5.66 11.81 -12.60
C TYR A 53 5.89 12.45 -13.98
N HIS A 54 5.48 13.70 -14.14
CA HIS A 54 5.61 14.45 -15.40
C HIS A 54 7.06 14.89 -15.61
N ARG A 55 7.79 14.15 -16.44
CA ARG A 55 9.24 14.32 -16.67
C ARG A 55 9.62 15.72 -17.18
N GLU A 56 8.80 16.33 -18.02
CA GLU A 56 9.11 17.67 -18.58
C GLU A 56 9.01 18.76 -17.50
N LEU A 57 8.02 18.70 -16.62
CA LEU A 57 7.90 19.60 -15.47
C LEU A 57 9.08 19.45 -14.52
N PHE A 58 9.48 18.23 -14.27
CA PHE A 58 10.65 17.96 -13.42
C PHE A 58 11.94 18.48 -14.06
N ARG A 59 12.14 18.25 -15.35
CA ARG A 59 13.36 18.64 -16.06
C ARG A 59 13.50 20.15 -16.27
N GLN A 60 12.36 20.86 -16.52
CA GLN A 60 12.39 22.30 -16.82
C GLN A 60 12.31 23.18 -15.57
N TYR A 61 11.56 22.74 -14.56
CA TYR A 61 11.22 23.56 -13.40
C TYR A 61 11.59 22.91 -12.07
N ASN A 62 12.22 21.73 -12.10
CA ASN A 62 12.48 20.90 -10.90
C ASN A 62 11.21 20.63 -10.04
N LEU A 63 10.05 20.57 -10.70
CA LEU A 63 8.76 20.36 -10.06
C LEU A 63 8.31 18.90 -10.21
N PHE A 64 8.06 18.27 -9.07
CA PHE A 64 7.53 16.93 -9.02
C PHE A 64 5.99 16.99 -9.02
N ALA A 65 5.37 16.52 -10.10
CA ALA A 65 3.92 16.47 -10.24
C ALA A 65 3.50 15.22 -11.03
N ILE A 66 2.32 14.70 -10.73
CA ILE A 66 1.72 13.56 -11.43
C ILE A 66 0.59 14.08 -12.31
N ASP A 67 0.46 13.55 -13.52
CA ASP A 67 -0.67 13.85 -14.40
C ASP A 67 -1.90 13.06 -13.97
N CYS A 68 -2.80 13.71 -13.23
CA CYS A 68 -4.06 13.12 -12.79
C CYS A 68 -5.11 13.00 -13.92
N SER A 69 -4.85 13.54 -15.11
CA SER A 69 -5.79 13.51 -16.24
C SER A 69 -5.77 12.19 -16.99
N TYR A 70 -4.62 11.52 -17.03
CA TYR A 70 -4.39 10.28 -17.81
C TYR A 70 -4.96 10.35 -19.24
N GLY A 71 -4.86 11.54 -19.85
CA GLY A 71 -5.36 11.79 -21.20
C GLY A 71 -6.87 12.06 -21.28
N THR A 72 -7.56 12.19 -20.17
CA THR A 72 -8.96 12.63 -20.12
C THR A 72 -9.06 14.14 -19.89
N ALA A 73 -10.16 14.76 -20.34
CA ALA A 73 -10.33 16.22 -20.21
C ALA A 73 -10.60 16.68 -18.76
N ALA A 74 -10.81 15.78 -17.83
CA ALA A 74 -11.12 16.08 -16.44
C ALA A 74 -9.97 15.59 -15.54
N GLY A 75 -9.14 16.51 -15.05
CA GLY A 75 -8.17 16.22 -13.98
C GLY A 75 -8.89 15.92 -12.67
N THR A 76 -9.19 14.67 -12.39
CA THR A 76 -9.81 14.23 -11.15
C THR A 76 -8.92 13.23 -10.43
N THR A 77 -8.90 13.28 -9.10
CA THR A 77 -8.18 12.30 -8.28
C THR A 77 -8.64 10.87 -8.50
N LYS A 78 -9.86 10.67 -8.99
CA LYS A 78 -10.45 9.33 -9.22
C LYS A 78 -9.64 8.45 -10.16
N ALA A 79 -9.06 9.03 -11.22
CA ALA A 79 -8.23 8.26 -12.16
C ALA A 79 -6.94 7.80 -11.46
N THR A 80 -6.36 8.63 -10.63
CA THR A 80 -5.17 8.31 -9.83
C THR A 80 -5.47 7.27 -8.76
N GLU A 81 -6.62 7.37 -8.08
CA GLU A 81 -7.10 6.38 -7.12
C GLU A 81 -7.31 5.00 -7.77
N GLN A 82 -7.92 4.98 -8.95
CA GLN A 82 -8.11 3.75 -9.71
C GLN A 82 -6.77 3.15 -10.15
N ARG A 83 -5.83 3.98 -10.57
CA ARG A 83 -4.48 3.54 -10.95
C ARG A 83 -3.72 2.93 -9.77
N LEU A 84 -3.84 3.54 -8.59
CA LEU A 84 -3.27 2.99 -7.37
C LEU A 84 -3.87 1.61 -7.05
N LEU A 85 -5.20 1.47 -7.14
CA LEU A 85 -5.87 0.17 -6.95
C LEU A 85 -5.39 -0.89 -7.95
N GLU A 86 -5.16 -0.52 -9.20
CA GLU A 86 -4.61 -1.43 -10.22
C GLU A 86 -3.21 -1.91 -9.81
N TYR A 87 -2.31 -1.01 -9.40
CA TYR A 87 -0.96 -1.38 -8.92
C TYR A 87 -1.01 -2.26 -7.68
N MET A 88 -1.82 -1.92 -6.69
CA MET A 88 -1.98 -2.73 -5.48
C MET A 88 -2.50 -4.13 -5.81
N ASN A 89 -3.57 -4.22 -6.59
CA ASN A 89 -4.17 -5.51 -6.95
C ASN A 89 -3.25 -6.36 -7.84
N HIS A 90 -2.46 -5.73 -8.69
CA HIS A 90 -1.43 -6.44 -9.46
C HIS A 90 -0.38 -7.07 -8.54
N ASN A 91 0.03 -6.36 -7.50
CA ASN A 91 1.02 -6.85 -6.53
C ASN A 91 0.44 -7.85 -5.52
N PHE A 92 -0.85 -7.78 -5.17
CA PHE A 92 -1.52 -8.83 -4.40
C PHE A 92 -1.70 -10.12 -5.21
N SER A 93 -1.89 -10.01 -6.54
CA SER A 93 -2.06 -11.18 -7.39
C SER A 93 -0.74 -11.62 -8.00
N LEU A 94 0.01 -12.46 -7.27
CA LEU A 94 1.30 -13.04 -7.71
C LEU A 94 1.15 -14.10 -8.82
N LYS A 95 0.10 -14.04 -9.63
CA LYS A 95 -0.22 -15.07 -10.64
C LYS A 95 0.80 -15.24 -11.76
N ASP A 96 1.69 -14.27 -11.95
CA ASP A 96 2.62 -14.24 -13.10
C ASP A 96 4.07 -14.60 -12.76
N ILE A 97 4.38 -14.98 -11.53
CA ILE A 97 5.72 -15.41 -11.19
C ILE A 97 5.91 -16.87 -11.60
N PHE A 98 6.88 -17.14 -12.45
CA PHE A 98 7.23 -18.47 -12.98
C PHE A 98 7.45 -19.57 -11.93
N LEU A 99 7.65 -19.19 -10.67
CA LEU A 99 7.79 -20.04 -9.49
C LEU A 99 6.45 -20.43 -8.83
N ASP A 100 5.33 -19.89 -9.31
CA ASP A 100 4.00 -19.97 -8.70
C ASP A 100 3.43 -21.41 -8.61
N LYS A 101 3.84 -22.30 -9.50
CA LYS A 101 3.31 -23.67 -9.51
C LYS A 101 3.86 -24.59 -8.44
N ILE A 102 4.99 -24.27 -7.80
CA ILE A 102 5.71 -25.22 -6.96
C ILE A 102 5.91 -24.75 -5.51
N LEU A 103 6.02 -23.44 -5.25
CA LEU A 103 6.47 -22.91 -3.95
C LEU A 103 5.61 -21.82 -3.33
N TYR A 104 4.71 -21.17 -4.06
CA TYR A 104 3.92 -20.06 -3.54
C TYR A 104 2.44 -20.39 -3.47
N ARG A 105 1.89 -20.30 -2.28
CA ARG A 105 0.45 -20.36 -2.03
C ARG A 105 0.04 -19.03 -1.45
N ASP A 106 -0.86 -18.33 -2.11
CA ASP A 106 -1.51 -17.16 -1.55
C ASP A 106 -2.30 -17.56 -0.31
N PHE A 107 -1.72 -17.27 0.87
CA PHE A 107 -2.31 -17.63 2.15
C PHE A 107 -3.39 -16.67 2.61
N PHE A 108 -3.36 -15.43 2.12
CA PHE A 108 -4.21 -14.36 2.65
C PHE A 108 -5.29 -13.95 1.64
N ALA A 109 -5.08 -14.16 0.34
CA ALA A 109 -5.99 -13.78 -0.76
C ALA A 109 -6.47 -12.33 -0.63
N LEU A 110 -5.53 -11.41 -0.38
CA LEU A 110 -5.82 -10.00 -0.16
C LEU A 110 -6.17 -9.31 -1.47
N LYS A 111 -7.04 -8.32 -1.38
CA LYS A 111 -7.43 -7.47 -2.49
C LYS A 111 -7.71 -6.06 -1.97
N ALA A 112 -7.23 -5.04 -2.68
CA ALA A 112 -7.64 -3.67 -2.45
C ALA A 112 -8.97 -3.42 -3.17
N GLU A 113 -9.99 -2.96 -2.43
CA GLU A 113 -11.32 -2.68 -2.99
C GLU A 113 -11.53 -1.20 -3.26
N GLU A 114 -10.95 -0.35 -2.42
CA GLU A 114 -11.13 1.09 -2.50
C GLU A 114 -9.84 1.81 -2.11
N ALA A 115 -9.55 2.93 -2.80
CA ALA A 115 -8.52 3.89 -2.44
C ALA A 115 -9.13 5.28 -2.52
N GLU A 116 -8.89 6.10 -1.52
CA GLU A 116 -9.39 7.47 -1.46
C GLU A 116 -8.24 8.44 -1.16
N MET A 117 -8.13 9.48 -1.98
CA MET A 117 -7.23 10.59 -1.73
C MET A 117 -7.89 11.63 -0.83
N THR A 118 -7.40 11.75 0.40
CA THR A 118 -7.93 12.69 1.38
C THR A 118 -7.56 14.14 1.08
N LYS A 119 -6.47 14.37 0.35
CA LYS A 119 -6.00 15.70 -0.01
C LYS A 119 -5.21 15.65 -1.31
N ALA A 120 -5.59 16.52 -2.24
CA ALA A 120 -4.83 16.78 -3.47
C ALA A 120 -4.62 18.28 -3.61
N VAL A 121 -3.49 18.68 -4.17
CA VAL A 121 -3.19 20.09 -4.53
C VAL A 121 -2.84 20.08 -6.01
N PHE A 122 -3.60 20.79 -6.79
CA PHE A 122 -3.38 20.90 -8.23
C PHE A 122 -2.51 22.11 -8.55
N LEU A 123 -1.63 21.96 -9.52
CA LEU A 123 -0.79 23.09 -10.00
C LEU A 123 -1.63 24.25 -10.58
N THR A 124 -2.84 23.94 -11.04
CA THR A 124 -3.82 24.90 -11.55
C THR A 124 -4.63 25.61 -10.46
N ASP A 125 -4.52 25.19 -9.21
CA ASP A 125 -5.27 25.80 -8.11
C ASP A 125 -4.90 27.28 -7.92
N ALA A 126 -5.87 28.05 -7.49
CA ALA A 126 -5.74 29.50 -7.31
C ALA A 126 -5.20 30.22 -8.58
N GLU A 127 -5.76 29.88 -9.74
CA GLU A 127 -5.38 30.48 -11.04
C GLU A 127 -3.89 30.26 -11.41
N GLY A 128 -3.30 29.14 -10.96
CA GLY A 128 -1.90 28.79 -11.19
C GLY A 128 -0.91 29.39 -10.19
N GLU A 129 -1.38 30.01 -9.12
CA GLU A 129 -0.52 30.55 -8.06
C GLU A 129 0.29 29.45 -7.36
N VAL A 130 -0.27 28.24 -7.25
CA VAL A 130 0.44 27.06 -6.72
C VAL A 130 1.65 26.75 -7.58
N PHE A 131 1.47 26.67 -8.90
CA PHE A 131 2.57 26.44 -9.83
C PHE A 131 3.63 27.55 -9.74
N ARG A 132 3.21 28.82 -9.76
CA ARG A 132 4.11 29.98 -9.68
C ARG A 132 4.98 29.93 -8.42
N ARG A 133 4.36 29.68 -7.26
CA ARG A 133 5.07 29.61 -5.98
C ARG A 133 6.06 28.44 -5.94
N MET A 134 5.66 27.27 -6.41
CA MET A 134 6.55 26.11 -6.46
C MET A 134 7.72 26.33 -7.41
N ALA A 135 7.49 26.95 -8.57
CA ALA A 135 8.53 27.26 -9.54
C ALA A 135 9.53 28.30 -9.00
N VAL A 136 9.06 29.32 -8.29
CA VAL A 136 9.94 30.30 -7.64
C VAL A 136 10.79 29.65 -6.57
N ASN A 137 10.22 28.84 -5.69
CA ASN A 137 10.97 28.13 -4.66
C ASN A 137 12.04 27.21 -5.27
N ALA A 138 11.69 26.46 -6.33
CA ALA A 138 12.65 25.59 -7.01
C ALA A 138 13.81 26.38 -7.64
N LEU A 139 13.56 27.58 -8.19
CA LEU A 139 14.58 28.47 -8.71
C LEU A 139 15.45 29.06 -7.59
N GLU A 140 14.88 29.41 -6.45
CA GLU A 140 15.62 29.92 -5.31
C GLU A 140 16.57 28.85 -4.76
N ASP A 141 16.12 27.60 -4.67
CA ASP A 141 16.96 26.47 -4.26
C ASP A 141 18.11 26.21 -5.24
N ASP A 142 17.87 26.33 -6.55
CA ASP A 142 18.88 26.10 -7.58
C ASP A 142 19.94 27.22 -7.64
N ILE A 143 19.55 28.45 -7.31
CA ILE A 143 20.46 29.62 -7.25
C ILE A 143 21.21 29.68 -5.92
N GLY A 144 20.84 28.85 -4.92
CA GLY A 144 21.49 28.84 -3.61
C GLY A 144 21.16 30.06 -2.76
N VAL A 145 20.04 30.74 -2.99
CA VAL A 145 19.55 31.89 -2.25
C VAL A 145 18.64 31.50 -1.09
N GLY A 146 18.50 30.19 -0.83
CA GLY A 146 17.75 29.68 0.31
C GLY A 146 18.42 30.08 1.64
N ILE A 147 17.82 31.02 2.35
CA ILE A 147 18.17 31.44 3.72
C ILE A 147 17.61 30.44 4.73
#